data_5410032273572178b417ee225ddf6d9a
#
_entry.id   5410032273572178b417ee225ddf6d9a
#
_cell.length_a   1.000
_cell.length_b   1.000
_cell.length_c   1.000
_cell.angle_alpha   90.00
_cell.angle_beta   90.00
_cell.angle_gamma   90.00
#
_symmetry.space_group_name_H-M   'P 1'
#
loop_
_entity.id
_entity.type
_entity.pdbx_description
1 polymer ?
#
loop_
_entity_poly.entity_id
_entity_poly.type
_entity_poly.pdbx_seq_one_letter_code
_entity_poly.pdbx_strand_id
1 'polypeptide(L)'
;TKAFAAVYAVFFLLFGRAYFTEYQEQIQHTFYVGLGDTITQALQTDADRIYITDRTDKSYIFALFYGQTDPNVYRSTVCYRTSHVDFEEVASFDRYVFGLPETIDPEENAVYVLYQPELGKFPEDEFEMTEWGDFALAVPRARGEK
;
A
#
# COMPACT_ATOMS: atom_id res chain seq x y z
N THR A 1 -21.07 18.41 43.37
CA THR A 1 -19.83 17.63 43.12
C THR A 1 -20.15 16.23 42.61
N LYS A 2 -21.04 15.42 43.21
CA LYS A 2 -21.36 14.05 42.73
C LYS A 2 -22.06 14.05 41.39
N ALA A 3 -22.92 15.02 41.08
CA ALA A 3 -23.59 15.13 39.81
C ALA A 3 -22.60 15.43 38.66
N PHE A 4 -21.62 16.32 38.87
CA PHE A 4 -20.56 16.57 37.91
C PHE A 4 -19.71 15.32 37.62
N ALA A 5 -19.35 14.57 38.65
CA ALA A 5 -18.60 13.31 38.51
C ALA A 5 -19.39 12.28 37.71
N ALA A 6 -20.69 12.16 37.91
CA ALA A 6 -21.53 11.24 37.18
C ALA A 6 -21.65 11.64 35.69
N VAL A 7 -21.85 12.93 35.40
CA VAL A 7 -21.89 13.43 34.02
C VAL A 7 -20.55 13.19 33.29
N TYR A 8 -19.43 13.47 34.00
CA TYR A 8 -18.10 13.24 33.44
C TYR A 8 -17.85 11.76 33.14
N ALA A 9 -18.27 10.87 34.08
CA ALA A 9 -18.14 9.43 33.86
C ALA A 9 -18.95 8.93 32.67
N VAL A 10 -20.16 9.45 32.46
CA VAL A 10 -20.96 9.11 31.27
C VAL A 10 -20.28 9.56 30.00
N PHE A 11 -19.80 10.80 29.93
CA PHE A 11 -19.08 11.28 28.74
C PHE A 11 -17.80 10.51 28.48
N PHE A 12 -17.06 10.13 29.53
CA PHE A 12 -15.86 9.33 29.39
C PHE A 12 -16.16 7.93 28.83
N LEU A 13 -17.23 7.30 29.28
CA LEU A 13 -17.66 6.00 28.75
C LEU A 13 -18.13 6.08 27.29
N LEU A 14 -18.89 7.13 26.95
CA LEU A 14 -19.31 7.39 25.56
C LEU A 14 -18.11 7.66 24.65
N PHE A 15 -17.18 8.48 25.12
CA PHE A 15 -15.92 8.72 24.39
C PHE A 15 -15.11 7.45 24.22
N GLY A 16 -14.93 6.68 25.29
CA GLY A 16 -14.19 5.41 25.24
C GLY A 16 -14.81 4.44 24.25
N ARG A 17 -16.15 4.31 24.27
CA ARG A 17 -16.83 3.48 23.28
C ARG A 17 -16.54 3.98 21.85
N ALA A 18 -16.80 5.23 21.56
CA ALA A 18 -16.58 5.79 20.22
C ALA A 18 -15.11 5.63 19.78
N TYR A 19 -14.16 5.88 20.68
CA TYR A 19 -12.73 5.76 20.39
C TYR A 19 -12.31 4.33 20.02
N PHE A 20 -12.80 3.33 20.76
CA PHE A 20 -12.41 1.93 20.54
C PHE A 20 -13.25 1.20 19.48
N THR A 21 -14.36 1.76 19.01
CA THR A 21 -15.21 1.12 17.98
C THR A 21 -15.21 1.90 16.66
N GLU A 22 -15.65 3.15 16.66
CA GLU A 22 -15.87 3.92 15.44
C GLU A 22 -14.58 4.57 14.92
N TYR A 23 -13.72 5.04 15.83
CA TYR A 23 -12.51 5.75 15.47
C TYR A 23 -11.41 4.80 14.95
N GLN A 24 -11.45 3.55 15.37
CA GLN A 24 -10.49 2.54 14.92
C GLN A 24 -10.62 2.27 13.41
N GLU A 25 -11.83 2.24 12.89
CA GLU A 25 -12.11 2.03 11.48
C GLU A 25 -11.61 3.20 10.61
N GLN A 26 -11.85 4.44 11.06
CA GLN A 26 -11.34 5.65 10.40
C GLN A 26 -9.80 5.74 10.38
N ILE A 27 -9.15 5.30 11.46
CA ILE A 27 -7.68 5.29 11.55
C ILE A 27 -7.08 4.32 10.53
N GLN A 28 -7.69 3.16 10.32
CA GLN A 28 -7.17 2.15 9.40
C GLN A 28 -6.99 2.70 7.98
N HIS A 29 -7.98 3.43 7.46
CA HIS A 29 -7.88 4.06 6.14
C HIS A 29 -6.84 5.18 6.10
N THR A 30 -6.72 5.97 7.18
CA THR A 30 -5.80 7.12 7.23
C THR A 30 -4.33 6.68 7.31
N PHE A 31 -4.05 5.56 7.94
CA PHE A 31 -2.68 5.05 8.14
C PHE A 31 -2.29 3.93 7.18
N TYR A 32 -3.06 3.73 6.10
CA TYR A 32 -2.76 2.74 5.06
C TYR A 32 -2.50 1.33 5.63
N VAL A 33 -3.37 0.91 6.55
CA VAL A 33 -3.27 -0.43 7.16
C VAL A 33 -3.37 -1.51 6.08
N GLY A 34 -2.43 -2.45 6.10
CA GLY A 34 -2.30 -3.48 5.07
C GLY A 34 -1.23 -3.20 4.02
N LEU A 35 -0.88 -1.92 3.76
CA LEU A 35 0.14 -1.60 2.76
C LEU A 35 1.50 -2.25 3.08
N GLY A 36 1.91 -2.22 4.35
CA GLY A 36 3.16 -2.84 4.80
C GLY A 36 3.18 -4.35 4.61
N ASP A 37 2.08 -5.01 4.94
CA ASP A 37 1.93 -6.46 4.77
C ASP A 37 1.97 -6.82 3.28
N THR A 38 1.26 -6.07 2.44
CA THR A 38 1.23 -6.28 1.00
C THR A 38 2.62 -6.10 0.37
N ILE A 39 3.37 -5.04 0.76
CA ILE A 39 4.75 -4.84 0.30
C ILE A 39 5.64 -5.99 0.77
N THR A 40 5.51 -6.41 2.03
CA THR A 40 6.31 -7.51 2.59
C THR A 40 6.06 -8.82 1.83
N GLN A 41 4.83 -9.10 1.44
CA GLN A 41 4.49 -10.26 0.63
C GLN A 41 5.03 -10.13 -0.80
N ALA A 42 4.93 -8.96 -1.42
CA ALA A 42 5.51 -8.69 -2.73
C ALA A 42 7.03 -8.96 -2.77
N LEU A 43 7.72 -8.65 -1.67
CA LEU A 43 9.16 -8.90 -1.53
C LEU A 43 9.54 -10.39 -1.51
N GLN A 44 8.61 -11.27 -1.15
CA GLN A 44 8.84 -12.72 -1.12
C GLN A 44 8.71 -13.34 -2.51
N THR A 45 8.29 -12.58 -3.51
CA THR A 45 8.21 -13.04 -4.88
C THR A 45 9.53 -12.84 -5.62
N ASP A 46 9.78 -13.68 -6.63
CA ASP A 46 10.95 -13.55 -7.53
C ASP A 46 10.69 -12.57 -8.69
N ALA A 47 9.77 -11.62 -8.50
CA ALA A 47 9.44 -10.64 -9.52
C ALA A 47 10.59 -9.65 -9.77
N ASP A 48 10.84 -9.36 -11.04
CA ASP A 48 11.83 -8.36 -11.46
C ASP A 48 11.36 -6.93 -11.16
N ARG A 49 10.03 -6.72 -11.11
CA ARG A 49 9.41 -5.42 -10.82
C ARG A 49 8.27 -5.54 -9.82
N ILE A 50 8.20 -4.56 -8.93
CA ILE A 50 7.10 -4.40 -7.97
C ILE A 50 6.47 -3.04 -8.25
N TYR A 51 5.30 -3.05 -8.88
CA TYR A 51 4.51 -1.86 -9.07
C TYR A 51 3.72 -1.56 -7.79
N ILE A 52 3.82 -0.34 -7.28
CA ILE A 52 3.11 0.08 -6.06
C ILE A 52 2.19 1.24 -6.42
N THR A 53 0.93 1.14 -6.04
CA THR A 53 -0.04 2.21 -6.27
C THR A 53 0.48 3.59 -5.84
N ASP A 54 0.18 4.62 -6.61
CA ASP A 54 0.43 6.04 -6.28
C ASP A 54 -0.78 6.73 -5.64
N ARG A 55 -1.81 5.95 -5.28
CA ARG A 55 -3.00 6.45 -4.55
C ARG A 55 -2.72 6.77 -3.10
N THR A 56 -1.58 6.33 -2.58
CA THR A 56 -1.10 6.69 -1.25
C THR A 56 -0.07 7.82 -1.37
N ASP A 57 -0.11 8.78 -0.45
CA ASP A 57 0.92 9.82 -0.43
C ASP A 57 2.29 9.19 -0.12
N LYS A 58 3.26 9.47 -1.00
CA LYS A 58 4.66 9.05 -0.85
C LYS A 58 4.87 7.54 -0.62
N SER A 59 4.24 6.70 -1.43
CA SER A 59 4.36 5.22 -1.39
C SER A 59 5.81 4.72 -1.32
N TYR A 60 6.76 5.46 -1.86
CA TYR A 60 8.18 5.11 -1.85
C TYR A 60 8.78 5.02 -0.43
N ILE A 61 8.25 5.78 0.54
CA ILE A 61 8.72 5.72 1.94
C ILE A 61 8.40 4.36 2.54
N PHE A 62 7.22 3.82 2.25
CA PHE A 62 6.81 2.49 2.70
C PHE A 62 7.67 1.40 2.06
N ALA A 63 7.97 1.51 0.76
CA ALA A 63 8.87 0.57 0.08
C ALA A 63 10.28 0.60 0.66
N LEU A 64 10.84 1.77 0.96
CA LEU A 64 12.13 1.90 1.63
C LEU A 64 12.13 1.26 3.02
N PHE A 65 11.08 1.52 3.82
CA PHE A 65 10.99 1.06 5.19
C PHE A 65 10.80 -0.46 5.28
N TYR A 66 9.80 -1.01 4.59
CA TYR A 66 9.50 -2.44 4.63
C TYR A 66 10.49 -3.26 3.80
N GLY A 67 11.02 -2.71 2.71
CA GLY A 67 12.05 -3.32 1.89
C GLY A 67 13.44 -3.28 2.50
N GLN A 68 13.64 -2.52 3.59
CA GLN A 68 14.96 -2.32 4.21
C GLN A 68 16.05 -2.00 3.18
N THR A 69 15.71 -1.18 2.20
CA THR A 69 16.56 -0.87 1.05
C THR A 69 17.85 -0.19 1.49
N ASP A 70 19.01 -0.68 1.02
CA ASP A 70 20.29 -0.05 1.27
C ASP A 70 20.27 1.39 0.72
N PRO A 71 20.61 2.41 1.53
CA PRO A 71 20.68 3.81 1.08
C PRO A 71 21.58 4.03 -0.15
N ASN A 72 22.61 3.22 -0.35
CA ASN A 72 23.48 3.33 -1.52
C ASN A 72 22.77 2.81 -2.77
N VAL A 73 22.00 1.72 -2.67
CA VAL A 73 21.16 1.21 -3.77
C VAL A 73 20.10 2.25 -4.14
N TYR A 74 19.40 2.79 -3.14
CA TYR A 74 18.44 3.86 -3.39
C TYR A 74 19.07 5.05 -4.13
N ARG A 75 20.17 5.60 -3.62
CA ARG A 75 20.84 6.76 -4.20
C ARG A 75 21.38 6.55 -5.62
N SER A 76 21.75 5.32 -5.96
CA SER A 76 22.28 4.98 -7.28
C SER A 76 21.21 4.64 -8.32
N THR A 77 20.00 4.31 -7.88
CA THR A 77 18.93 3.81 -8.77
C THR A 77 17.68 4.70 -8.80
N VAL A 78 17.57 5.67 -7.88
CA VAL A 78 16.38 6.52 -7.80
C VAL A 78 16.19 7.35 -9.07
N CYS A 79 14.97 7.28 -9.60
CA CYS A 79 14.49 8.14 -10.68
C CYS A 79 13.35 9.00 -10.15
N TYR A 80 13.35 10.27 -10.52
CA TYR A 80 12.31 11.22 -10.14
C TYR A 80 11.41 11.55 -11.32
N ARG A 81 10.11 11.73 -11.06
CA ARG A 81 9.21 12.34 -12.03
C ARG A 81 9.48 13.85 -12.04
N THR A 82 9.51 14.43 -13.21
CA THR A 82 9.51 15.90 -13.32
C THR A 82 8.16 16.40 -12.89
N SER A 83 8.09 16.92 -11.70
CA SER A 83 6.88 17.51 -11.14
C SER A 83 6.92 19.04 -11.35
N HIS A 84 5.77 19.64 -11.65
CA HIS A 84 5.59 21.08 -11.69
C HIS A 84 5.35 21.68 -10.29
N VAL A 85 5.47 20.86 -9.25
CA VAL A 85 5.31 21.24 -7.84
C VAL A 85 6.67 21.22 -7.13
N ASP A 86 6.77 21.93 -6.03
CA ASP A 86 8.03 22.17 -5.28
C ASP A 86 8.69 20.91 -4.69
N PHE A 87 8.07 19.74 -4.82
CA PHE A 87 8.61 18.47 -4.33
C PHE A 87 8.76 17.47 -5.47
N GLU A 88 9.97 16.94 -5.63
CA GLU A 88 10.24 15.83 -6.55
C GLU A 88 9.51 14.57 -6.09
N GLU A 89 8.80 13.93 -7.01
CA GLU A 89 8.16 12.63 -6.79
C GLU A 89 9.07 11.52 -7.28
N VAL A 90 9.25 10.51 -6.44
CA VAL A 90 10.01 9.32 -6.81
C VAL A 90 9.16 8.50 -7.79
N ALA A 91 9.70 8.29 -8.99
CA ALA A 91 9.08 7.44 -10.01
C ALA A 91 9.44 5.97 -9.81
N SER A 92 10.70 5.69 -9.49
CA SER A 92 11.19 4.32 -9.29
C SER A 92 12.53 4.32 -8.56
N PHE A 93 12.87 3.21 -7.95
CA PHE A 93 14.23 2.85 -7.53
C PHE A 93 14.34 1.32 -7.41
N ASP A 94 15.54 0.78 -7.63
CA ASP A 94 15.79 -0.66 -7.65
C ASP A 94 14.72 -1.38 -8.51
N ARG A 95 13.98 -2.33 -7.97
CA ARG A 95 12.88 -3.01 -8.65
C ARG A 95 11.50 -2.39 -8.39
N TYR A 96 11.42 -1.33 -7.60
CA TYR A 96 10.16 -0.66 -7.28
C TYR A 96 9.81 0.40 -8.31
N VAL A 97 8.56 0.40 -8.75
CA VAL A 97 7.96 1.40 -9.64
C VAL A 97 6.70 1.94 -8.97
N PHE A 98 6.59 3.27 -8.87
CA PHE A 98 5.46 3.93 -8.22
C PHE A 98 4.45 4.42 -9.26
N GLY A 99 3.22 3.97 -9.10
CA GLY A 99 2.13 4.08 -10.07
C GLY A 99 1.98 2.83 -10.93
N LEU A 100 0.74 2.53 -11.28
CA LEU A 100 0.45 1.40 -12.14
C LEU A 100 0.74 1.73 -13.61
N PRO A 101 1.19 0.78 -14.42
CA PRO A 101 1.35 0.98 -15.85
C PRO A 101 -0.02 1.20 -16.52
N GLU A 102 -0.02 1.91 -17.65
CA GLU A 102 -1.24 2.13 -18.45
C GLU A 102 -1.80 0.83 -19.00
N THR A 103 -0.93 -0.10 -19.36
CA THR A 103 -1.30 -1.44 -19.82
C THR A 103 -0.67 -2.47 -18.89
N ILE A 104 -1.50 -3.34 -18.36
CA ILE A 104 -1.08 -4.44 -17.50
C ILE A 104 -0.77 -5.63 -18.38
N ASP A 105 0.46 -6.12 -18.31
CA ASP A 105 0.91 -7.30 -19.05
C ASP A 105 1.06 -8.48 -18.09
N PRO A 106 0.20 -9.50 -18.19
CA PRO A 106 0.31 -10.70 -17.36
C PRO A 106 1.55 -11.56 -17.64
N GLU A 107 2.25 -11.29 -18.77
CA GLU A 107 3.48 -12.01 -19.13
C GLU A 107 4.75 -11.32 -18.57
N GLU A 108 4.64 -10.09 -18.07
CA GLU A 108 5.71 -9.41 -17.37
C GLU A 108 6.00 -10.12 -16.04
N ASN A 109 7.28 -10.36 -15.71
CA ASN A 109 7.67 -10.86 -14.39
C ASN A 109 7.57 -9.72 -13.36
N ALA A 110 6.33 -9.32 -13.05
CA ALA A 110 6.01 -8.23 -12.18
C ALA A 110 4.87 -8.60 -11.22
N VAL A 111 4.84 -7.95 -10.06
CA VAL A 111 3.73 -8.02 -9.11
C VAL A 111 3.24 -6.62 -8.79
N TYR A 112 1.98 -6.53 -8.37
CA TYR A 112 1.30 -5.24 -8.24
C TYR A 112 0.71 -5.10 -6.85
N VAL A 113 1.16 -4.08 -6.12
CA VAL A 113 0.59 -3.64 -4.84
C VAL A 113 -0.47 -2.60 -5.16
N LEU A 114 -1.73 -2.96 -4.94
CA LEU A 114 -2.92 -2.22 -5.36
C LEU A 114 -3.66 -1.62 -4.18
N TYR A 115 -4.31 -0.49 -4.41
CA TYR A 115 -5.38 -0.01 -3.56
C TYR A 115 -6.71 -0.61 -4.03
N GLN A 116 -7.61 -0.99 -3.11
CA GLN A 116 -8.86 -1.72 -3.44
C GLN A 116 -9.64 -1.20 -4.66
N PRO A 117 -9.85 0.12 -4.87
CA PRO A 117 -10.55 0.60 -6.06
C PRO A 117 -9.88 0.28 -7.41
N GLU A 118 -8.62 -0.19 -7.39
CA GLU A 118 -7.87 -0.54 -8.60
C GLU A 118 -7.99 -2.00 -9.00
N LEU A 119 -8.55 -2.86 -8.13
CA LEU A 119 -8.69 -4.31 -8.34
C LEU A 119 -9.40 -4.64 -9.66
N GLY A 120 -10.40 -3.85 -10.05
CA GLY A 120 -11.15 -4.08 -11.28
C GLY A 120 -10.34 -3.99 -12.59
N LYS A 121 -9.08 -3.56 -12.52
CA LYS A 121 -8.15 -3.55 -13.67
C LYS A 121 -7.45 -4.89 -13.87
N PHE A 122 -7.53 -5.79 -12.90
CA PHE A 122 -6.79 -7.06 -12.87
C PHE A 122 -7.79 -8.23 -12.95
N PRO A 123 -7.88 -8.91 -14.09
CA PRO A 123 -8.77 -10.06 -14.26
C PRO A 123 -8.38 -11.23 -13.34
N GLU A 124 -9.35 -11.83 -12.65
CA GLU A 124 -9.11 -12.94 -11.72
C GLU A 124 -8.63 -14.24 -12.41
N ASP A 125 -8.87 -14.38 -13.71
CA ASP A 125 -8.38 -15.51 -14.50
C ASP A 125 -6.89 -15.38 -14.87
N GLU A 126 -6.34 -14.16 -14.86
CA GLU A 126 -4.94 -13.87 -15.17
C GLU A 126 -4.10 -13.63 -13.91
N PHE A 127 -4.72 -13.14 -12.83
CA PHE A 127 -4.02 -12.79 -11.59
C PHE A 127 -4.58 -13.54 -10.38
N GLU A 128 -3.68 -13.87 -9.48
CA GLU A 128 -4.00 -14.30 -8.12
C GLU A 128 -3.98 -13.09 -7.20
N MET A 129 -5.07 -12.88 -6.48
CA MET A 129 -5.24 -11.73 -5.59
C MET A 129 -5.19 -12.17 -4.13
N THR A 130 -4.43 -11.43 -3.32
CA THR A 130 -4.46 -11.58 -1.86
C THR A 130 -4.63 -10.21 -1.23
N GLU A 131 -5.60 -10.06 -0.34
CA GLU A 131 -6.00 -8.77 0.24
C GLU A 131 -5.54 -8.62 1.69
N TRP A 132 -5.11 -7.41 2.05
CA TRP A 132 -4.81 -6.96 3.40
C TRP A 132 -5.39 -5.57 3.64
N GLY A 133 -6.49 -5.49 4.39
CA GLY A 133 -7.19 -4.21 4.63
C GLY A 133 -7.65 -3.57 3.33
N ASP A 134 -7.19 -2.36 3.05
CA ASP A 134 -7.52 -1.60 1.84
C ASP A 134 -6.59 -1.90 0.65
N PHE A 135 -5.63 -2.80 0.83
CA PHE A 135 -4.62 -3.13 -0.17
C PHE A 135 -4.67 -4.58 -0.60
N ALA A 136 -4.19 -4.85 -1.78
CA ALA A 136 -4.08 -6.19 -2.33
C ALA A 136 -2.78 -6.37 -3.12
N LEU A 137 -2.28 -7.59 -3.13
CA LEU A 137 -1.21 -8.03 -4.00
C LEU A 137 -1.82 -8.80 -5.16
N ALA A 138 -1.57 -8.36 -6.39
CA ALA A 138 -1.86 -9.10 -7.60
C ALA A 138 -0.58 -9.74 -8.14
N VAL A 139 -0.61 -11.06 -8.28
CA VAL A 139 0.48 -11.86 -8.82
C VAL A 139 0.00 -12.53 -10.10
N PRO A 140 0.70 -12.39 -11.24
CA PRO A 140 0.32 -13.10 -12.46
C PRO A 140 0.28 -14.60 -12.22
N ARG A 141 -0.78 -15.25 -12.70
CA ARG A 141 -0.87 -16.72 -12.67
C ARG A 141 0.12 -17.29 -13.65
N ALA A 142 1.01 -18.16 -13.18
CA ALA A 142 1.86 -18.94 -14.07
C ALA A 142 0.94 -19.68 -15.06
N ARG A 143 1.04 -19.39 -16.35
CA ARG A 143 0.40 -20.21 -17.38
C ARG A 143 0.99 -21.61 -17.25
N GLY A 144 0.16 -22.56 -16.81
CA GLY A 144 0.55 -23.94 -16.80
C GLY A 144 1.12 -24.30 -18.16
N GLU A 145 2.28 -24.94 -18.17
CA GLU A 145 2.85 -25.58 -19.36
C GLU A 145 1.75 -26.43 -20.00
N LYS A 146 1.37 -26.06 -21.24
CA LYS A 146 0.48 -26.87 -22.06
C LYS A 146 1.27 -27.97 -22.73
#